data_8331a1013be953f7dd034a7d1a47fb49
#
_entry.id   8331a1013be953f7dd034a7d1a47fb49
#
_cell.length_a   1.000
_cell.length_b   1.000
_cell.length_c   1.000
_cell.angle_alpha   90.00
_cell.angle_beta   90.00
_cell.angle_gamma   90.00
#
_symmetry.space_group_name_H-M   'P 1'
#
loop_
_entity.id
_entity.type
_entity.pdbx_description
1 polymer ?
#
loop_
_entity_poly.entity_id
_entity_poly.type
_entity_poly.pdbx_seq_one_letter_code
_entity_poly.pdbx_strand_id
1 'polypeptide(L)'
;MSGTRVLVIEDEYFIADDVRRVLSAAGAEIVGPVATVAMAQQAIDQANFDCVVLDLNLQGESAVPVADRLVADGHVFAIATGYGSPAIPEHLKGLPRIEKPYDPKALLKLLEQLDCVKAR
;
A
#
# COMPACT_ATOMS: atom_id res chain seq x y z
N MET A 1 -2.29 12.57 9.24
CA MET A 1 -2.43 12.28 7.78
C MET A 1 -3.49 13.14 7.08
N SER A 2 -3.85 14.26 7.63
CA SER A 2 -4.95 15.07 7.08
C SER A 2 -4.68 15.48 5.63
N GLY A 3 -5.61 15.15 4.73
CA GLY A 3 -5.49 15.43 3.30
C GLY A 3 -4.56 14.54 2.50
N THR A 4 -3.88 13.60 3.15
CA THR A 4 -3.01 12.65 2.45
C THR A 4 -3.87 11.62 1.72
N ARG A 5 -3.55 11.37 0.45
CA ARG A 5 -4.24 10.36 -0.35
C ARG A 5 -3.44 9.07 -0.37
N VAL A 6 -4.06 7.98 0.08
CA VAL A 6 -3.43 6.68 0.18
C VAL A 6 -4.12 5.71 -0.76
N LEU A 7 -3.38 5.19 -1.73
CA LEU A 7 -3.86 4.12 -2.59
C LEU A 7 -3.66 2.80 -1.86
N VAL A 8 -4.74 2.07 -1.63
CA VAL A 8 -4.71 0.77 -0.94
C VAL A 8 -4.89 -0.34 -1.97
N ILE A 9 -3.89 -1.20 -2.08
CA ILE A 9 -3.88 -2.35 -3.00
C ILE A 9 -3.85 -3.61 -2.15
N GLU A 10 -5.02 -4.22 -1.95
CA GLU A 10 -5.22 -5.34 -1.04
C GLU A 10 -6.45 -6.14 -1.48
N ASP A 11 -6.32 -7.44 -1.62
CA ASP A 11 -7.41 -8.31 -2.06
C ASP A 11 -8.28 -8.86 -0.92
N GLU A 12 -7.79 -8.86 0.31
CA GLU A 12 -8.54 -9.34 1.45
C GLU A 12 -9.47 -8.24 1.97
N TYR A 13 -10.77 -8.44 1.80
CA TYR A 13 -11.78 -7.42 2.12
C TYR A 13 -11.67 -6.88 3.54
N PHE A 14 -11.57 -7.78 4.54
CA PHE A 14 -11.56 -7.33 5.93
C PHE A 14 -10.30 -6.53 6.27
N ILE A 15 -9.16 -6.92 5.72
CA ILE A 15 -7.91 -6.18 5.93
C ILE A 15 -8.01 -4.81 5.26
N ALA A 16 -8.45 -4.77 4.01
CA ALA A 16 -8.61 -3.52 3.28
C ALA A 16 -9.57 -2.57 3.98
N ASP A 17 -10.69 -3.09 4.50
CA ASP A 17 -11.67 -2.28 5.21
C ASP A 17 -11.14 -1.74 6.53
N ASP A 18 -10.41 -2.55 7.30
CA ASP A 18 -9.79 -2.10 8.54
C ASP A 18 -8.75 -1.00 8.27
N VAL A 19 -7.93 -1.17 7.25
CA VAL A 19 -6.95 -0.16 6.84
C VAL A 19 -7.67 1.13 6.45
N ARG A 20 -8.71 1.03 5.62
CA ARG A 20 -9.50 2.19 5.20
C ARG A 20 -10.04 2.96 6.41
N ARG A 21 -10.62 2.23 7.38
CA ARG A 21 -11.23 2.86 8.56
C ARG A 21 -10.20 3.59 9.42
N VAL A 22 -9.07 2.95 9.68
CA VAL A 22 -8.04 3.54 10.55
C VAL A 22 -7.38 4.74 9.86
N LEU A 23 -7.03 4.62 8.60
CA LEU A 23 -6.40 5.73 7.89
C LEU A 23 -7.38 6.90 7.68
N SER A 24 -8.64 6.61 7.37
CA SER A 24 -9.67 7.65 7.22
C SER A 24 -9.89 8.39 8.53
N ALA A 25 -9.91 7.68 9.66
CA ALA A 25 -10.06 8.31 10.98
C ALA A 25 -8.88 9.23 11.29
N ALA A 26 -7.71 8.98 10.72
CA ALA A 26 -6.54 9.84 10.87
C ALA A 26 -6.52 11.00 9.87
N GLY A 27 -7.54 11.13 9.03
CA GLY A 27 -7.69 12.23 8.08
C GLY A 27 -7.25 11.93 6.66
N ALA A 28 -6.82 10.69 6.36
CA ALA A 28 -6.42 10.32 5.01
C ALA A 28 -7.64 10.12 4.10
N GLU A 29 -7.47 10.44 2.83
CA GLU A 29 -8.39 10.03 1.78
C GLU A 29 -7.92 8.71 1.20
N ILE A 30 -8.83 7.73 1.10
CA ILE A 30 -8.48 6.41 0.57
C ILE A 30 -8.85 6.33 -0.90
N VAL A 31 -7.86 5.97 -1.72
CA VAL A 31 -8.05 5.63 -3.13
C VAL A 31 -8.14 4.11 -3.20
N GLY A 32 -9.19 3.59 -3.78
CA GLY A 32 -9.48 2.16 -3.75
C GLY A 32 -10.35 1.78 -2.56
N PRO A 33 -10.16 0.60 -1.94
CA PRO A 33 -9.15 -0.41 -2.24
C PRO A 33 -9.29 -1.05 -3.61
N VAL A 34 -8.19 -1.43 -4.21
CA VAL A 34 -8.20 -2.24 -5.44
C VAL A 34 -7.62 -3.63 -5.14
N ALA A 35 -8.15 -4.64 -5.80
CA ALA A 35 -7.92 -6.03 -5.39
C ALA A 35 -7.10 -6.86 -6.38
N THR A 36 -6.78 -6.33 -7.54
CA THR A 36 -6.07 -7.06 -8.59
C THR A 36 -4.90 -6.25 -9.13
N VAL A 37 -3.93 -6.94 -9.73
CA VAL A 37 -2.80 -6.29 -10.38
C VAL A 37 -3.27 -5.34 -11.48
N ALA A 38 -4.23 -5.78 -12.30
CA ALA A 38 -4.75 -4.95 -13.39
C ALA A 38 -5.40 -3.67 -12.86
N MET A 39 -6.20 -3.76 -11.80
CA MET A 39 -6.84 -2.59 -11.19
C MET A 39 -5.79 -1.68 -10.54
N ALA A 40 -4.76 -2.26 -9.93
CA ALA A 40 -3.67 -1.50 -9.34
C ALA A 40 -2.94 -0.68 -10.40
N GLN A 41 -2.58 -1.29 -11.53
CA GLN A 41 -1.92 -0.59 -12.63
C GLN A 41 -2.79 0.55 -13.17
N GLN A 42 -4.08 0.30 -13.33
CA GLN A 42 -5.02 1.31 -13.78
C GLN A 42 -5.14 2.47 -12.79
N ALA A 43 -5.19 2.18 -11.50
CA ALA A 43 -5.25 3.21 -10.46
C ALA A 43 -3.99 4.08 -10.45
N ILE A 44 -2.82 3.47 -10.66
CA ILE A 44 -1.56 4.22 -10.75
C ILE A 44 -1.59 5.17 -11.96
N ASP A 45 -2.18 4.74 -13.08
CA ASP A 45 -2.32 5.58 -14.28
C ASP A 45 -3.25 6.77 -14.06
N GLN A 46 -4.34 6.58 -13.32
CA GLN A 46 -5.47 7.51 -13.33
C GLN A 46 -5.65 8.31 -12.06
N ALA A 47 -5.20 7.80 -10.92
CA ALA A 47 -5.48 8.40 -9.62
C ALA A 47 -4.36 9.31 -9.16
N ASN A 48 -4.75 10.35 -8.42
CA ASN A 48 -3.81 11.12 -7.62
C ASN A 48 -3.69 10.49 -6.25
N PHE A 49 -2.46 10.21 -5.82
CA PHE A 49 -2.19 9.67 -4.49
C PHE A 49 -0.81 10.13 -4.02
N ASP A 50 -0.62 10.12 -2.71
CA ASP A 50 0.65 10.54 -2.09
C ASP A 50 1.49 9.34 -1.70
N CYS A 51 0.86 8.23 -1.33
CA CYS A 51 1.55 7.00 -0.98
C CYS A 51 0.64 5.80 -1.24
N VAL A 52 1.25 4.62 -1.17
CA VAL A 52 0.57 3.36 -1.49
C VAL A 52 0.84 2.34 -0.40
N VAL A 53 -0.18 1.54 -0.09
CA VAL A 53 -0.04 0.29 0.66
C VAL A 53 -0.23 -0.83 -0.34
N LEU A 54 0.79 -1.66 -0.51
CA LEU A 54 0.81 -2.69 -1.56
C LEU A 54 0.98 -4.08 -0.96
N ASP A 55 -0.03 -4.93 -1.14
CA ASP A 55 0.10 -6.36 -0.92
C ASP A 55 0.83 -6.97 -2.13
N LEU A 56 1.89 -7.73 -1.90
CA LEU A 56 2.66 -8.35 -2.98
C LEU A 56 1.99 -9.57 -3.60
N ASN A 57 0.93 -10.10 -2.98
CA ASN A 57 0.18 -11.23 -3.52
C ASN A 57 -1.29 -10.86 -3.62
N LEU A 58 -1.78 -10.70 -4.82
CA LEU A 58 -3.16 -10.33 -5.09
C LEU A 58 -3.86 -11.48 -5.79
N GLN A 59 -4.69 -12.22 -5.04
CA GLN A 59 -5.46 -13.36 -5.58
C GLN A 59 -4.56 -14.40 -6.27
N GLY A 60 -3.39 -14.67 -5.68
CA GLY A 60 -2.43 -15.62 -6.24
C GLY A 60 -1.52 -15.04 -7.31
N GLU A 61 -1.74 -13.82 -7.72
CA GLU A 61 -0.89 -13.13 -8.70
C GLU A 61 0.15 -12.28 -7.99
N SER A 62 1.40 -12.33 -8.45
CA SER A 62 2.47 -11.51 -7.90
C SER A 62 2.27 -10.04 -8.25
N ALA A 63 2.33 -9.16 -7.27
CA ALA A 63 2.29 -7.72 -7.47
C ALA A 63 3.69 -7.10 -7.56
N VAL A 64 4.74 -7.91 -7.72
CA VAL A 64 6.11 -7.38 -7.92
C VAL A 64 6.17 -6.41 -9.10
N PRO A 65 5.51 -6.64 -10.25
CA PRO A 65 5.49 -5.64 -11.32
C PRO A 65 4.91 -4.29 -10.91
N VAL A 66 3.93 -4.30 -10.01
CA VAL A 66 3.36 -3.06 -9.46
C VAL A 66 4.39 -2.34 -8.59
N ALA A 67 5.08 -3.10 -7.71
CA ALA A 67 6.14 -2.54 -6.87
C ALA A 67 7.27 -1.94 -7.73
N ASP A 68 7.70 -2.65 -8.76
CA ASP A 68 8.75 -2.17 -9.68
C ASP A 68 8.35 -0.86 -10.34
N ARG A 69 7.09 -0.75 -10.76
CA ARG A 69 6.57 0.48 -11.35
C ARG A 69 6.56 1.63 -10.35
N LEU A 70 6.11 1.37 -9.12
CA LEU A 70 6.09 2.42 -8.09
C LEU A 70 7.50 2.93 -7.78
N VAL A 71 8.48 2.04 -7.73
CA VAL A 71 9.89 2.44 -7.56
C VAL A 71 10.36 3.30 -8.74
N ALA A 72 10.10 2.85 -9.96
CA ALA A 72 10.53 3.55 -11.17
C ALA A 72 9.92 4.95 -11.25
N ASP A 73 8.67 5.11 -10.82
CA ASP A 73 7.95 6.38 -10.85
C ASP A 73 8.24 7.26 -9.62
N GLY A 74 9.03 6.78 -8.67
CA GLY A 74 9.43 7.56 -7.51
C GLY A 74 8.37 7.70 -6.43
N HIS A 75 7.39 6.78 -6.38
CA HIS A 75 6.34 6.83 -5.37
C HIS A 75 6.80 6.31 -4.01
N VAL A 76 6.25 6.89 -2.96
CA VAL A 76 6.44 6.41 -1.59
C VAL A 76 5.41 5.31 -1.32
N PHE A 77 5.85 4.14 -0.87
CA PHE A 77 4.93 3.06 -0.56
C PHE A 77 5.49 2.10 0.48
N ALA A 78 4.59 1.38 1.12
CA ALA A 78 4.91 0.31 2.06
C ALA A 78 4.38 -1.01 1.51
N ILE A 79 5.17 -2.06 1.68
CA ILE A 79 4.81 -3.41 1.24
C ILE A 79 4.17 -4.14 2.42
N ALA A 80 3.02 -4.76 2.18
CA ALA A 80 2.41 -5.70 3.10
C ALA A 80 2.67 -7.13 2.62
N THR A 81 3.21 -7.99 3.49
CA THR A 81 3.51 -9.38 3.16
C THR A 81 2.71 -10.30 4.05
N GLY A 82 2.14 -11.35 3.45
CA GLY A 82 1.42 -12.36 4.20
C GLY A 82 2.33 -13.42 4.80
N TYR A 83 1.82 -14.10 5.83
CA TYR A 83 2.49 -15.27 6.39
C TYR A 83 2.57 -16.36 5.30
N GLY A 84 3.75 -16.90 5.09
CA GLY A 84 3.96 -17.89 4.02
C GLY A 84 4.08 -17.30 2.62
N SER A 85 4.12 -15.98 2.48
CA SER A 85 4.38 -15.35 1.19
C SER A 85 5.74 -15.72 0.66
N PRO A 86 5.91 -15.77 -0.67
CA PRO A 86 7.23 -15.92 -1.25
C PRO A 86 8.19 -14.85 -0.74
N ALA A 87 9.47 -15.16 -0.71
CA ALA A 87 10.48 -14.20 -0.29
C ALA A 87 10.39 -12.93 -1.14
N ILE A 88 10.57 -11.79 -0.49
CA ILE A 88 10.61 -10.50 -1.19
C ILE A 88 11.85 -10.49 -2.10
N PRO A 89 11.70 -10.12 -3.38
CA PRO A 89 12.86 -10.00 -4.27
C PRO A 89 13.94 -9.09 -3.67
N GLU A 90 15.18 -9.43 -3.92
CA GLU A 90 16.33 -8.71 -3.36
C GLU A 90 16.27 -7.20 -3.60
N HIS A 91 15.86 -6.81 -4.80
CA HIS A 91 15.79 -5.38 -5.17
C HIS A 91 14.70 -4.61 -4.44
N LEU A 92 13.78 -5.30 -3.75
CA LEU A 92 12.70 -4.67 -2.97
C LEU A 92 12.93 -4.75 -1.46
N LYS A 93 13.98 -5.44 -1.00
CA LYS A 93 14.21 -5.68 0.43
C LYS A 93 14.47 -4.42 1.25
N GLY A 94 14.97 -3.36 0.62
CA GLY A 94 15.21 -2.09 1.30
C GLY A 94 13.96 -1.24 1.51
N LEU A 95 12.81 -1.64 0.97
CA LEU A 95 11.58 -0.86 1.07
C LEU A 95 10.88 -1.09 2.41
N PRO A 96 10.15 -0.10 2.90
CA PRO A 96 9.34 -0.24 4.11
C PRO A 96 8.34 -1.37 3.95
N ARG A 97 8.19 -2.18 4.99
CA ARG A 97 7.27 -3.32 4.93
C ARG A 97 6.66 -3.61 6.29
N ILE A 98 5.51 -4.26 6.25
CA ILE A 98 4.80 -4.74 7.42
C ILE A 98 4.31 -6.16 7.13
N GLU A 99 4.36 -7.04 8.12
CA GLU A 99 3.91 -8.43 7.97
C GLU A 99 2.49 -8.62 8.47
N LYS A 100 1.70 -9.38 7.73
CA LYS A 100 0.36 -9.81 8.16
C LYS A 100 0.47 -10.96 9.17
N PRO A 101 -0.41 -11.06 10.16
CA PRO A 101 -1.43 -10.06 10.49
C PRO A 101 -0.80 -8.84 11.18
N TYR A 102 -1.25 -7.66 10.84
CA TYR A 102 -0.76 -6.44 11.45
C TYR A 102 -1.92 -5.60 12.00
N ASP A 103 -1.64 -4.79 13.01
CA ASP A 103 -2.58 -3.79 13.47
C ASP A 103 -2.58 -2.63 12.47
N PRO A 104 -3.73 -2.22 11.94
CA PRO A 104 -3.80 -1.07 11.03
C PRO A 104 -3.19 0.21 11.62
N LYS A 105 -3.18 0.35 12.95
CA LYS A 105 -2.51 1.48 13.60
C LYS A 105 -1.00 1.43 13.44
N ALA A 106 -0.41 0.23 13.38
CA ALA A 106 1.02 0.08 13.10
C ALA A 106 1.33 0.49 11.65
N LEU A 107 0.44 0.18 10.72
CA LEU A 107 0.55 0.64 9.35
C LEU A 107 0.46 2.16 9.27
N LEU A 108 -0.47 2.76 9.98
CA LEU A 108 -0.60 4.23 10.04
C LEU A 108 0.70 4.87 10.50
N LYS A 109 1.30 4.35 11.58
CA LYS A 109 2.59 4.84 12.08
C LYS A 109 3.69 4.72 11.04
N LEU A 110 3.76 3.58 10.34
CA LEU A 110 4.75 3.38 9.30
C LEU A 110 4.60 4.42 8.19
N LEU A 111 3.38 4.64 7.72
CA LEU A 111 3.12 5.63 6.67
C LEU A 111 3.45 7.06 7.12
N GLU A 112 3.17 7.39 8.37
CA GLU A 112 3.52 8.71 8.91
C GLU A 112 5.03 8.94 8.96
N GLN A 113 5.81 7.88 9.14
CA GLN A 113 7.27 7.94 9.15
C GLN A 113 7.88 8.05 7.74
N LEU A 114 7.12 7.74 6.70
CA LEU A 114 7.61 7.63 5.33
C LEU A 114 7.48 8.92 4.52
N ASP A 115 7.24 10.06 5.11
CA ASP A 115 7.00 11.30 4.36
C ASP A 115 5.82 11.23 3.38
N CYS A 116 4.88 10.31 3.59
CA CYS A 116 3.63 10.33 2.85
C CYS A 116 2.87 11.62 3.10
N VAL A 117 3.08 12.19 4.28
CA VAL A 117 2.46 13.42 4.72
C VAL A 117 3.36 14.58 4.33
N LYS A 118 3.31 14.97 3.08
CA LYS A 118 4.00 16.19 2.68
C LYS A 118 3.23 17.39 3.19
N ALA A 119 3.96 18.40 3.64
CA ALA A 119 3.35 19.69 3.91
C ALA A 119 2.77 20.22 2.60
N ARG A 120 1.48 20.40 2.60
CA ARG A 120 0.76 20.93 1.43
C ARG A 120 0.37 22.36 1.66
#